data_0ba2e6f2021bb30186f4d18da0476cf9
#
_entry.id   0ba2e6f2021bb30186f4d18da0476cf9
#
_cell.length_a   1.000
_cell.length_b   1.000
_cell.length_c   1.000
_cell.angle_alpha   90.00
_cell.angle_beta   90.00
_cell.angle_gamma   90.00
#
_symmetry.space_group_name_H-M   'P 1'
#
loop_
_entity.id
_entity.type
_entity.pdbx_description
1 polymer ?
#
loop_
_entity_poly.entity_id
_entity_poly.type
_entity_poly.pdbx_seq_one_letter_code
_entity_poly.pdbx_strand_id
1 'polypeptide(L)'
;MIPRDQLKALMELSLTTPALLFPAISLLLLAYTNRFLTLANLIRELHRSYKNNPEEIIIAQLANLRYRVILIRNMQIFGVSSFFGSALSMFFLFFNQIIIGQYLFGASLLLLMVSLALSLREVFVSIDALNYRLSDLEKQ
;
A
#
# COMPACT_ATOMS: atom_id res chain seq x y z
N MET A 1 -24.23 6.24 33.25
CA MET A 1 -24.76 7.10 32.17
C MET A 1 -23.75 8.13 31.74
N ILE A 2 -23.45 8.19 30.47
CA ILE A 2 -22.48 9.13 29.90
C ILE A 2 -23.17 10.46 29.66
N PRO A 3 -22.61 11.62 30.17
CA PRO A 3 -23.19 12.93 29.88
C PRO A 3 -23.25 13.24 28.40
N ARG A 4 -24.24 14.06 27.99
CA ARG A 4 -24.43 14.43 26.58
C ARG A 4 -23.19 15.04 25.93
N ASP A 5 -22.45 15.83 26.70
CA ASP A 5 -21.22 16.51 26.24
C ASP A 5 -20.14 15.49 25.90
N GLN A 6 -20.00 14.44 26.72
CA GLN A 6 -19.04 13.37 26.48
C GLN A 6 -19.46 12.52 25.26
N LEU A 7 -20.78 12.28 25.10
CA LEU A 7 -21.31 11.58 23.94
C LEU A 7 -21.03 12.35 22.66
N LYS A 8 -21.24 13.68 22.66
CA LYS A 8 -20.91 14.52 21.50
C LYS A 8 -19.43 14.50 21.20
N ALA A 9 -18.58 14.60 22.23
CA ALA A 9 -17.14 14.54 22.05
C ALA A 9 -16.69 13.20 21.46
N LEU A 10 -17.28 12.09 21.92
CA LEU A 10 -17.01 10.75 21.39
C LEU A 10 -17.47 10.62 19.94
N MET A 11 -18.61 11.20 19.60
CA MET A 11 -19.11 11.21 18.22
C MET A 11 -18.23 12.03 17.30
N GLU A 12 -17.79 13.21 17.74
CA GLU A 12 -16.87 14.06 17.00
C GLU A 12 -15.54 13.36 16.78
N LEU A 13 -15.01 12.71 17.83
CA LEU A 13 -13.79 11.90 17.72
C LEU A 13 -13.98 10.74 16.77
N SER A 14 -15.18 10.11 16.75
CA SER A 14 -15.48 9.00 15.86
C SER A 14 -15.45 9.41 14.39
N LEU A 15 -15.94 10.62 14.05
CA LEU A 15 -15.89 11.17 12.70
C LEU A 15 -14.50 11.66 12.34
N THR A 16 -13.81 12.31 13.26
CA THR A 16 -12.49 12.88 13.05
C THR A 16 -11.44 11.80 12.80
N THR A 17 -11.53 10.67 13.49
CA THR A 17 -10.55 9.60 13.39
C THR A 17 -10.49 9.00 11.99
N PRO A 18 -11.62 8.59 11.33
CA PRO A 18 -11.54 8.15 9.92
C PRO A 18 -11.11 9.26 8.98
N ALA A 19 -11.50 10.51 9.24
CA ALA A 19 -11.14 11.64 8.40
C ALA A 19 -9.63 11.87 8.38
N LEU A 20 -8.93 11.62 9.49
CA LEU A 20 -7.48 11.76 9.57
C LEU A 20 -6.75 10.74 8.69
N LEU A 21 -7.38 9.59 8.41
CA LEU A 21 -6.80 8.58 7.54
C LEU A 21 -6.79 8.98 6.07
N PHE A 22 -7.70 9.86 5.64
CA PHE A 22 -7.82 10.25 4.22
C PHE A 22 -6.51 10.81 3.67
N PRO A 23 -5.90 11.85 4.28
CA PRO A 23 -4.63 12.37 3.75
C PRO A 23 -3.52 11.32 3.80
N ALA A 24 -3.46 10.54 4.88
CA ALA A 24 -2.42 9.51 5.05
C ALA A 24 -2.52 8.44 3.97
N ILE A 25 -3.72 7.90 3.74
CA ILE A 25 -3.94 6.86 2.73
C ILE A 25 -3.71 7.42 1.33
N SER A 26 -4.15 8.65 1.06
CA SER A 26 -3.95 9.30 -0.24
C SER A 26 -2.46 9.43 -0.57
N LEU A 27 -1.65 9.87 0.38
CA LEU A 27 -0.20 9.97 0.21
C LEU A 27 0.44 8.60 0.01
N LEU A 28 -0.04 7.61 0.75
CA LEU A 28 0.44 6.24 0.62
C LEU A 28 0.16 5.68 -0.78
N LEU A 29 -1.06 5.89 -1.29
CA LEU A 29 -1.45 5.45 -2.63
C LEU A 29 -0.62 6.15 -3.70
N LEU A 30 -0.33 7.43 -3.51
CA LEU A 30 0.54 8.17 -4.43
C LEU A 30 1.94 7.56 -4.46
N ALA A 31 2.48 7.24 -3.30
CA ALA A 31 3.79 6.59 -3.19
C ALA A 31 3.79 5.22 -3.89
N TYR A 32 2.75 4.42 -3.69
CA TYR A 32 2.61 3.12 -4.33
C TYR A 32 2.54 3.25 -5.86
N THR A 33 1.79 4.24 -6.35
CA THR A 33 1.66 4.50 -7.79
C THR A 33 3.01 4.88 -8.39
N ASN A 34 3.78 5.72 -7.71
CA ASN A 34 5.12 6.12 -8.16
C ASN A 34 6.06 4.91 -8.24
N ARG A 35 6.02 4.04 -7.25
CA ARG A 35 6.80 2.79 -7.26
C ARG A 35 6.41 1.88 -8.41
N PHE A 36 5.10 1.73 -8.64
CA PHE A 36 4.59 0.91 -9.74
C PHE A 36 5.10 1.42 -11.09
N LEU A 37 5.03 2.74 -11.32
CA LEU A 37 5.49 3.34 -12.57
C LEU A 37 7.00 3.14 -12.76
N THR A 38 7.78 3.31 -11.71
CA THR A 38 9.23 3.11 -11.77
C THR A 38 9.57 1.67 -12.14
N LEU A 39 8.91 0.69 -11.52
CA LEU A 39 9.15 -0.72 -11.81
C LEU A 39 8.67 -1.10 -13.21
N ALA A 40 7.55 -0.54 -13.66
CA ALA A 40 7.06 -0.79 -15.02
C ALA A 40 8.07 -0.30 -16.06
N ASN A 41 8.67 0.87 -15.84
CA ASN A 41 9.69 1.42 -16.73
C ASN A 41 10.95 0.55 -16.73
N LEU A 42 11.37 0.07 -15.57
CA LEU A 42 12.52 -0.83 -15.45
C LEU A 42 12.29 -2.15 -16.20
N ILE A 43 11.08 -2.70 -16.09
CA ILE A 43 10.72 -3.93 -16.80
C ILE A 43 10.79 -3.72 -18.30
N ARG A 44 10.30 -2.58 -18.80
CA ARG A 44 10.35 -2.25 -20.23
C ARG A 44 11.78 -2.13 -20.72
N GLU A 45 12.65 -1.48 -19.96
CA GLU A 45 14.06 -1.35 -20.31
C GLU A 45 14.76 -2.70 -20.34
N LEU A 46 14.53 -3.54 -19.33
CA LEU A 46 15.14 -4.87 -19.27
C LEU A 46 14.64 -5.77 -20.39
N HIS A 47 13.35 -5.69 -20.70
CA HIS A 47 12.76 -6.46 -21.80
C HIS A 47 13.40 -6.06 -23.13
N ARG A 48 13.62 -4.77 -23.35
CA ARG A 48 14.27 -4.26 -24.55
C ARG A 48 15.72 -4.73 -24.61
N SER A 49 16.44 -4.71 -23.49
CA SER A 49 17.81 -5.21 -23.40
C SER A 49 17.90 -6.71 -23.67
N TYR A 50 16.92 -7.49 -23.18
CA TYR A 50 16.86 -8.92 -23.42
C TYR A 50 16.68 -9.24 -24.91
N LYS A 51 15.86 -8.49 -25.63
CA LYS A 51 15.66 -8.67 -27.06
C LYS A 51 16.95 -8.43 -27.85
N ASN A 52 17.74 -7.45 -27.43
CA ASN A 52 19.00 -7.11 -28.10
C ASN A 52 20.14 -8.05 -27.72
N ASN A 53 20.14 -8.54 -26.48
CA ASN A 53 21.24 -9.35 -25.95
C ASN A 53 20.69 -10.33 -24.90
N PRO A 54 20.21 -11.52 -25.31
CA PRO A 54 19.59 -12.45 -24.36
C PRO A 54 20.62 -13.04 -23.39
N GLU A 55 20.50 -12.67 -22.12
CA GLU A 55 21.33 -13.20 -21.02
C GLU A 55 20.41 -13.78 -19.94
N GLU A 56 20.86 -14.87 -19.31
CA GLU A 56 20.10 -15.53 -18.23
C GLU A 56 19.90 -14.61 -17.04
N ILE A 57 20.88 -13.73 -16.76
CA ILE A 57 20.82 -12.76 -15.65
C ILE A 57 19.63 -11.82 -15.82
N ILE A 58 19.35 -11.38 -17.07
CA ILE A 58 18.24 -10.50 -17.37
C ILE A 58 16.89 -11.19 -17.09
N ILE A 59 16.78 -12.49 -17.39
CA ILE A 59 15.58 -13.28 -17.10
C ILE A 59 15.33 -13.31 -15.59
N ALA A 60 16.37 -13.54 -14.79
CA ALA A 60 16.25 -13.56 -13.32
C ALA A 60 15.83 -12.20 -12.78
N GLN A 61 16.37 -11.10 -13.33
CA GLN A 61 16.00 -9.75 -12.95
C GLN A 61 14.54 -9.43 -13.29
N LEU A 62 14.09 -9.85 -14.49
CA LEU A 62 12.70 -9.68 -14.90
C LEU A 62 11.75 -10.43 -13.98
N ALA A 63 12.10 -11.66 -13.59
CA ALA A 63 11.28 -12.45 -12.66
C ALA A 63 11.16 -11.75 -11.30
N ASN A 64 12.25 -11.20 -10.78
CA ASN A 64 12.26 -10.46 -9.51
C ASN A 64 11.39 -9.20 -9.60
N LEU A 65 11.53 -8.42 -10.68
CA LEU A 65 10.74 -7.21 -10.89
C LEU A 65 9.26 -7.54 -11.06
N ARG A 66 8.94 -8.64 -11.74
CA ARG A 66 7.55 -9.08 -11.89
C ARG A 66 6.93 -9.39 -10.54
N TYR A 67 7.65 -10.08 -9.66
CA TYR A 67 7.20 -10.36 -8.30
C TYR A 67 6.93 -9.08 -7.53
N ARG A 68 7.84 -8.11 -7.63
CA ARG A 68 7.70 -6.81 -6.97
C ARG A 68 6.48 -6.03 -7.48
N VAL A 69 6.22 -6.08 -8.79
CA VAL A 69 5.03 -5.45 -9.38
C VAL A 69 3.75 -6.06 -8.82
N ILE A 70 3.71 -7.38 -8.68
CA ILE A 70 2.56 -8.07 -8.09
C ILE A 70 2.36 -7.64 -6.63
N LEU A 71 3.45 -7.54 -5.85
CA LEU A 71 3.39 -7.06 -4.48
C LEU A 71 2.81 -5.64 -4.40
N ILE A 72 3.29 -4.73 -5.25
CA ILE A 72 2.83 -3.34 -5.26
C ILE A 72 1.36 -3.27 -5.69
N ARG A 73 0.96 -4.09 -6.65
CA ARG A 73 -0.45 -4.17 -7.05
C ARG A 73 -1.33 -4.60 -5.87
N ASN A 74 -0.90 -5.61 -5.13
CA ASN A 74 -1.66 -6.08 -3.96
C ASN A 74 -1.71 -5.01 -2.86
N MET A 75 -0.58 -4.34 -2.60
CA MET A 75 -0.53 -3.21 -1.67
C MET A 75 -1.55 -2.14 -2.05
N GLN A 76 -1.62 -1.81 -3.32
CA GLN A 76 -2.51 -0.78 -3.84
C GLN A 76 -3.97 -1.19 -3.70
N ILE A 77 -4.29 -2.45 -4.00
CA ILE A 77 -5.65 -2.98 -3.84
C ILE A 77 -6.11 -2.87 -2.39
N PHE A 78 -5.26 -3.32 -1.45
CA PHE A 78 -5.59 -3.23 -0.02
C PHE A 78 -5.68 -1.79 0.45
N GLY A 79 -4.81 -0.90 -0.04
CA GLY A 79 -4.85 0.52 0.29
C GLY A 79 -6.12 1.21 -0.20
N VAL A 80 -6.51 0.96 -1.44
CA VAL A 80 -7.75 1.52 -2.01
C VAL A 80 -8.96 0.96 -1.26
N SER A 81 -8.95 -0.33 -0.94
CA SER A 81 -10.05 -0.95 -0.18
C SER A 81 -10.16 -0.34 1.21
N SER A 82 -9.02 -0.05 1.86
CA SER A 82 -8.99 0.63 3.15
C SER A 82 -9.59 2.04 3.05
N PHE A 83 -9.22 2.79 2.01
CA PHE A 83 -9.75 4.13 1.76
C PHE A 83 -11.27 4.10 1.58
N PHE A 84 -11.75 3.15 0.78
CA PHE A 84 -13.18 2.96 0.54
C PHE A 84 -13.91 2.58 1.84
N GLY A 85 -13.32 1.69 2.64
CA GLY A 85 -13.87 1.30 3.93
C GLY A 85 -13.97 2.48 4.90
N SER A 86 -12.95 3.34 4.92
CA SER A 86 -12.97 4.56 5.74
C SER A 86 -14.08 5.50 5.30
N ALA A 87 -14.25 5.67 3.99
CA ALA A 87 -15.32 6.52 3.46
C ALA A 87 -16.70 5.99 3.85
N LEU A 88 -16.90 4.68 3.74
CA LEU A 88 -18.15 4.04 4.16
C LEU A 88 -18.38 4.19 5.67
N SER A 89 -17.31 4.05 6.45
CA SER A 89 -17.38 4.25 7.90
C SER A 89 -17.89 5.64 8.24
N MET A 90 -17.31 6.66 7.61
CA MET A 90 -17.76 8.05 7.82
C MET A 90 -19.20 8.25 7.40
N PHE A 91 -19.62 7.64 6.29
CA PHE A 91 -20.98 7.72 5.80
C PHE A 91 -21.96 7.16 6.82
N PHE A 92 -21.68 5.97 7.38
CA PHE A 92 -22.58 5.38 8.38
C PHE A 92 -22.53 6.14 9.71
N LEU A 93 -21.40 6.68 10.11
CA LEU A 93 -21.29 7.52 11.32
C LEU A 93 -22.10 8.79 11.15
N PHE A 94 -22.14 9.37 9.97
CA PHE A 94 -22.94 10.56 9.67
C PHE A 94 -24.42 10.29 9.86
N PHE A 95 -24.89 9.08 9.53
CA PHE A 95 -26.28 8.68 9.72
C PHE A 95 -26.56 8.08 11.11
N ASN A 96 -25.67 8.30 12.08
CA ASN A 96 -25.81 7.82 13.46
C ASN A 96 -25.78 6.29 13.60
N GLN A 97 -25.29 5.58 12.58
CA GLN A 97 -25.07 4.13 12.62
C GLN A 97 -23.70 3.84 13.20
N ILE A 98 -23.54 4.10 14.50
CA ILE A 98 -22.24 4.10 15.18
C ILE A 98 -21.60 2.69 15.14
N ILE A 99 -22.40 1.66 15.41
CA ILE A 99 -21.88 0.28 15.50
C ILE A 99 -21.34 -0.16 14.14
N ILE A 100 -22.10 0.03 13.06
CA ILE A 100 -21.69 -0.32 11.70
C ILE A 100 -20.45 0.49 11.30
N GLY A 101 -20.46 1.80 11.60
CA GLY A 101 -19.33 2.67 11.32
C GLY A 101 -18.04 2.23 12.00
N GLN A 102 -18.13 1.81 13.26
CA GLN A 102 -16.97 1.31 13.99
C GLN A 102 -16.42 0.02 13.41
N TYR A 103 -17.29 -0.92 13.05
CA TYR A 103 -16.86 -2.17 12.41
C TYR A 103 -16.20 -1.92 11.06
N LEU A 104 -16.78 -1.03 10.26
CA LEU A 104 -16.19 -0.66 8.97
C LEU A 104 -14.83 0.02 9.14
N PHE A 105 -14.70 0.88 10.14
CA PHE A 105 -13.42 1.52 10.45
C PHE A 105 -12.38 0.50 10.88
N GLY A 106 -12.76 -0.45 11.75
CA GLY A 106 -11.87 -1.53 12.16
C GLY A 106 -11.41 -2.38 10.99
N ALA A 107 -12.32 -2.75 10.10
CA ALA A 107 -11.99 -3.50 8.89
C ALA A 107 -11.04 -2.69 7.99
N SER A 108 -11.29 -1.38 7.86
CA SER A 108 -10.45 -0.48 7.09
C SER A 108 -9.02 -0.44 7.66
N LEU A 109 -8.89 -0.37 8.99
CA LEU A 109 -7.58 -0.39 9.64
C LEU A 109 -6.84 -1.71 9.38
N LEU A 110 -7.55 -2.84 9.43
CA LEU A 110 -6.94 -4.14 9.15
C LEU A 110 -6.43 -4.20 7.72
N LEU A 111 -7.22 -3.71 6.76
CA LEU A 111 -6.81 -3.64 5.36
C LEU A 111 -5.58 -2.76 5.18
N LEU A 112 -5.53 -1.63 5.88
CA LEU A 112 -4.38 -0.74 5.85
C LEU A 112 -3.14 -1.41 6.43
N MET A 113 -3.29 -2.14 7.53
CA MET A 113 -2.19 -2.88 8.14
C MET A 113 -1.62 -3.93 7.19
N VAL A 114 -2.48 -4.66 6.48
CA VAL A 114 -2.05 -5.63 5.47
C VAL A 114 -1.29 -4.93 4.35
N SER A 115 -1.81 -3.79 3.87
CA SER A 115 -1.15 -3.00 2.84
C SER A 115 0.25 -2.56 3.28
N LEU A 116 0.38 -2.07 4.51
CA LEU A 116 1.67 -1.64 5.06
C LEU A 116 2.63 -2.81 5.26
N ALA A 117 2.12 -3.97 5.68
CA ALA A 117 2.95 -5.18 5.82
C ALA A 117 3.50 -5.62 4.47
N LEU A 118 2.68 -5.59 3.43
CA LEU A 118 3.14 -5.89 2.07
C LEU A 118 4.15 -4.87 1.58
N SER A 119 3.97 -3.60 1.94
CA SER A 119 4.91 -2.54 1.62
C SER A 119 6.27 -2.81 2.26
N LEU A 120 6.28 -3.23 3.51
CA LEU A 120 7.50 -3.57 4.23
C LEU A 120 8.22 -4.75 3.55
N ARG A 121 7.45 -5.75 3.14
CA ARG A 121 8.01 -6.90 2.42
C ARG A 121 8.66 -6.47 1.10
N GLU A 122 8.01 -5.56 0.37
CA GLU A 122 8.56 -5.05 -0.89
C GLU A 122 9.89 -4.33 -0.66
N VAL A 123 9.99 -3.54 0.41
CA VAL A 123 11.23 -2.85 0.76
C VAL A 123 12.35 -3.86 1.03
N PHE A 124 12.07 -4.92 1.78
CA PHE A 124 13.07 -5.97 2.06
C PHE A 124 13.51 -6.67 0.78
N VAL A 125 12.59 -6.99 -0.12
CA VAL A 125 12.90 -7.62 -1.41
C VAL A 125 13.78 -6.67 -2.25
N SER A 126 13.49 -5.37 -2.24
CA SER A 126 14.28 -4.35 -2.94
C SER A 126 15.71 -4.28 -2.40
N ILE A 127 15.88 -4.33 -1.08
CA ILE A 127 17.19 -4.28 -0.43
C ILE A 127 17.99 -5.52 -0.80
N ASP A 128 17.38 -6.71 -0.76
CA ASP A 128 18.04 -7.96 -1.12
C ASP A 128 18.51 -7.93 -2.58
N ALA A 129 17.67 -7.43 -3.50
CA ALA A 129 18.03 -7.31 -4.90
C ALA A 129 19.20 -6.35 -5.09
N LEU A 130 19.22 -5.24 -4.36
CA LEU A 130 20.30 -4.26 -4.43
C LEU A 130 21.60 -4.85 -3.88
N ASN A 131 21.55 -5.54 -2.75
CA ASN A 131 22.71 -6.19 -2.15
C ASN A 131 23.30 -7.24 -3.09
N TYR A 132 22.46 -8.00 -3.77
CA TYR A 132 22.89 -8.99 -4.75
C TYR A 132 23.66 -8.35 -5.89
N ARG A 133 23.18 -7.23 -6.41
CA ARG A 133 23.84 -6.46 -7.47
C ARG A 133 25.19 -5.92 -7.02
N LEU A 134 25.26 -5.36 -5.81
CA LEU A 134 26.50 -4.84 -5.25
C LEU A 134 27.53 -5.95 -5.05
N SER A 135 27.09 -7.10 -4.60
CA SER A 135 27.94 -8.28 -4.43
C SER A 135 28.56 -8.72 -5.77
N ASP A 136 27.81 -8.73 -6.85
CA ASP A 136 28.31 -9.05 -8.19
C ASP A 136 29.33 -8.02 -8.67
N LEU A 137 29.12 -6.73 -8.39
CA LEU A 137 30.06 -5.68 -8.75
C LEU A 137 31.38 -5.79 -7.98
N GLU A 138 31.32 -6.16 -6.71
CA GLU A 138 32.50 -6.33 -5.86
C GLU A 138 33.37 -7.51 -6.31
N LYS A 139 32.77 -8.55 -6.91
CA LYS A 139 33.48 -9.70 -7.43
C LYS A 139 34.23 -9.44 -8.74
N GLN A 140 33.93 -8.35 -9.40
CA GLN A 140 34.65 -7.92 -10.59
C GLN A 140 35.80 -6.99 -10.22
#